data_850fbf37f8557cbfc9f346ac0a4121fd
#
_entry.id   850fbf37f8557cbfc9f346ac0a4121fd
#
_cell.length_a   1.000
_cell.length_b   1.000
_cell.length_c   1.000
_cell.angle_alpha   90.00
_cell.angle_beta   90.00
_cell.angle_gamma   90.00
#
_symmetry.space_group_name_H-M   'P 1'
#
loop_
_entity.id
_entity.type
_entity.pdbx_description
1 polymer ?
#
loop_
_entity_poly.entity_id
_entity_poly.type
_entity_poly.pdbx_seq_one_letter_code
_entity_poly.pdbx_strand_id
1 'polypeptide(L)'
;MTNMMGAGPFITIPLLMSAMAGPQAMLGWIVALVIVVCDGMVWSELGAAMPGSGGSFHYLRQAFGPERFGRLMGFLFVWQFILSGPLEIASGYIGFANYAGYIWKGIARSDVVILITIVGLINIALLYRRIESIATITISLWAGTLLTVLGVIAAGAMNFNPRIAFDFPPGAFDFSLGFFLGLGAATRVGIYDYLGYYDVCYIGDEVKDPGRVIPRSIVISTAAVALIYMAINLAIVGTIPWREFVPASAHPESNFIVSTMMERLYGPRVATIFTLLILWTAFGSVFALLLGYSRIPFAAAESGYFFKTFGRLHPTRRFPYVSLIVIGAISIVAGFFSLGTVIDALIVTRILVQFMGQVIGVMLLRRRAPDMLRPYRMWLYPVPALVALLGWIFVFATTDIRVILFGIGVLAMGGVAFLLWSRSTQRWPFALVPR
;
A
#
# COMPACT_ATOMS: atom_id res chain seq x y z
N MET A 1 -3.49 -6.44 9.60
CA MET A 1 -3.75 -5.16 10.28
C MET A 1 -2.48 -4.32 10.48
N THR A 2 -1.38 -4.86 11.00
CA THR A 2 -0.16 -4.07 11.25
C THR A 2 0.36 -3.32 10.01
N ASN A 3 0.32 -3.94 8.83
CA ASN A 3 0.74 -3.29 7.58
C ASN A 3 -0.26 -2.25 7.07
N MET A 4 -1.56 -2.44 7.31
CA MET A 4 -2.58 -1.46 6.96
C MET A 4 -2.55 -0.23 7.90
N MET A 5 -2.30 -0.45 9.20
CA MET A 5 -2.31 0.63 10.21
C MET A 5 -0.92 1.26 10.34
N GLY A 6 -0.49 1.94 9.29
CA GLY A 6 0.77 2.69 9.25
C GLY A 6 0.60 4.20 9.49
N ALA A 7 1.58 4.97 8.99
CA ALA A 7 1.52 6.43 9.02
C ALA A 7 0.50 7.03 8.04
N GLY A 8 -0.04 6.21 7.11
CA GLY A 8 -0.92 6.65 6.03
C GLY A 8 -1.95 7.69 6.45
N PRO A 9 -2.92 7.35 7.32
CA PRO A 9 -4.02 8.26 7.66
C PRO A 9 -3.59 9.56 8.35
N PHE A 10 -2.38 9.64 8.87
CA PHE A 10 -1.85 10.86 9.47
C PHE A 10 -1.22 11.82 8.45
N ILE A 11 -0.82 11.30 7.28
CA ILE A 11 -0.08 12.05 6.25
C ILE A 11 -0.90 12.30 4.99
N THR A 12 -1.97 11.55 4.77
CA THR A 12 -2.75 11.57 3.53
C THR A 12 -3.94 12.53 3.54
N ILE A 13 -4.45 12.91 4.73
CA ILE A 13 -5.64 13.78 4.85
C ILE A 13 -5.52 15.09 4.06
N PRO A 14 -4.40 15.82 4.13
CA PRO A 14 -4.25 17.05 3.35
C PRO A 14 -4.25 16.80 1.83
N LEU A 15 -3.66 15.68 1.37
CA LEU A 15 -3.69 15.28 -0.03
C LEU A 15 -5.11 14.90 -0.48
N LEU A 16 -5.82 14.15 0.35
CA LEU A 16 -7.21 13.75 0.11
C LEU A 16 -8.09 14.99 -0.06
N MET A 17 -8.05 15.91 0.91
CA MET A 17 -8.85 17.14 0.86
C MET A 17 -8.45 18.05 -0.31
N SER A 18 -7.17 18.10 -0.64
CA SER A 18 -6.66 18.89 -1.78
C SER A 18 -7.15 18.34 -3.14
N ALA A 19 -7.43 17.04 -3.23
CA ALA A 19 -7.87 16.41 -4.47
C ALA A 19 -9.22 16.95 -4.98
N MET A 20 -10.09 17.39 -4.07
CA MET A 20 -11.40 17.95 -4.41
C MET A 20 -11.64 19.34 -3.79
N ALA A 21 -10.62 19.95 -3.21
CA ALA A 21 -10.67 21.25 -2.54
C ALA A 21 -11.80 21.35 -1.49
N GLY A 22 -11.95 20.32 -0.64
CA GLY A 22 -12.92 20.33 0.45
C GLY A 22 -13.33 18.95 0.99
N PRO A 23 -14.23 18.93 2.02
CA PRO A 23 -14.63 17.71 2.71
C PRO A 23 -15.35 16.67 1.82
N GLN A 24 -15.92 17.06 0.67
CA GLN A 24 -16.48 16.12 -0.30
C GLN A 24 -15.46 15.09 -0.80
N ALA A 25 -14.17 15.36 -0.65
CA ALA A 25 -13.10 14.40 -0.94
C ALA A 25 -13.23 13.10 -0.12
N MET A 26 -13.95 13.10 1.01
CA MET A 26 -14.28 11.89 1.78
C MET A 26 -15.08 10.87 0.95
N LEU A 27 -15.77 11.28 -0.10
CA LEU A 27 -16.38 10.36 -1.05
C LEU A 27 -15.35 9.44 -1.70
N GLY A 28 -14.13 9.91 -1.93
CA GLY A 28 -13.04 9.10 -2.45
C GLY A 28 -12.70 7.92 -1.52
N TRP A 29 -12.77 8.12 -0.21
CA TRP A 29 -12.60 7.06 0.78
C TRP A 29 -13.72 6.01 0.70
N ILE A 30 -14.96 6.44 0.49
CA ILE A 30 -16.10 5.52 0.35
C ILE A 30 -15.98 4.71 -0.93
N VAL A 31 -15.63 5.35 -2.05
CA VAL A 31 -15.38 4.67 -3.33
C VAL A 31 -14.21 3.69 -3.20
N ALA A 32 -13.11 4.11 -2.56
CA ALA A 32 -11.97 3.26 -2.26
C ALA A 32 -12.37 2.04 -1.43
N LEU A 33 -13.18 2.21 -0.39
CA LEU A 33 -13.70 1.12 0.44
C LEU A 33 -14.50 0.10 -0.38
N VAL A 34 -15.39 0.56 -1.25
CA VAL A 34 -16.18 -0.32 -2.12
C VAL A 34 -15.27 -1.13 -3.03
N ILE A 35 -14.28 -0.49 -3.67
CA ILE A 35 -13.31 -1.17 -4.53
C ILE A 35 -12.53 -2.20 -3.74
N VAL A 36 -11.98 -1.83 -2.58
CA VAL A 36 -11.12 -2.68 -1.74
C VAL A 36 -11.90 -3.85 -1.14
N VAL A 37 -13.16 -3.67 -0.74
CA VAL A 37 -14.01 -4.77 -0.26
C VAL A 37 -14.28 -5.77 -1.39
N CYS A 38 -14.62 -5.30 -2.57
CA CYS A 38 -14.88 -6.15 -3.74
C CYS A 38 -13.60 -6.88 -4.18
N ASP A 39 -12.47 -6.19 -4.24
CA ASP A 39 -11.17 -6.78 -4.55
C ASP A 39 -10.69 -7.72 -3.44
N GLY A 40 -10.94 -7.40 -2.18
CA GLY A 40 -10.69 -8.27 -1.04
C GLY A 40 -11.41 -9.61 -1.11
N MET A 41 -12.61 -9.65 -1.70
CA MET A 41 -13.30 -10.92 -1.99
C MET A 41 -12.58 -11.74 -3.07
N VAL A 42 -11.97 -11.09 -4.07
CA VAL A 42 -11.12 -11.75 -5.08
C VAL A 42 -9.90 -12.38 -4.42
N TRP A 43 -9.19 -11.61 -3.59
CA TRP A 43 -8.04 -12.09 -2.83
C TRP A 43 -8.40 -13.21 -1.87
N SER A 44 -9.55 -13.11 -1.22
CA SER A 44 -10.06 -14.14 -0.31
C SER A 44 -10.29 -15.47 -1.01
N GLU A 45 -10.87 -15.46 -2.22
CA GLU A 45 -11.10 -16.68 -2.99
C GLU A 45 -9.80 -17.28 -3.49
N LEU A 46 -8.91 -16.48 -4.06
CA LEU A 46 -7.62 -16.95 -4.55
C LEU A 46 -6.71 -17.44 -3.43
N GLY A 47 -6.64 -16.72 -2.32
CA GLY A 47 -5.83 -17.07 -1.16
C GLY A 47 -6.31 -18.34 -0.45
N ALA A 48 -7.64 -18.53 -0.36
CA ALA A 48 -8.21 -19.75 0.20
C ALA A 48 -8.04 -20.97 -0.72
N ALA A 49 -8.11 -20.77 -2.04
CA ALA A 49 -7.98 -21.85 -3.02
C ALA A 49 -6.53 -22.27 -3.28
N MET A 50 -5.60 -21.34 -3.15
CA MET A 50 -4.19 -21.54 -3.47
C MET A 50 -3.29 -20.95 -2.36
N PRO A 51 -3.37 -21.45 -1.12
CA PRO A 51 -2.53 -20.96 -0.04
C PRO A 51 -1.07 -21.28 -0.34
N GLY A 52 -0.20 -20.25 -0.26
CA GLY A 52 1.22 -20.40 -0.54
C GLY A 52 1.96 -19.08 -0.35
N SER A 53 3.28 -19.13 -0.25
CA SER A 53 4.12 -17.92 -0.23
C SER A 53 4.13 -17.22 -1.56
N GLY A 54 4.06 -15.88 -1.55
CA GLY A 54 4.14 -15.05 -2.75
C GLY A 54 2.81 -14.60 -3.36
N GLY A 55 1.65 -15.05 -2.84
CA GLY A 55 0.32 -14.51 -3.17
C GLY A 55 0.06 -14.32 -4.67
N SER A 56 -0.04 -13.07 -5.12
CA SER A 56 -0.31 -12.71 -6.53
C SER A 56 0.57 -13.40 -7.54
N PHE A 57 1.84 -13.63 -7.21
CA PHE A 57 2.75 -14.38 -8.08
C PHE A 57 2.18 -15.76 -8.42
N HIS A 58 1.69 -16.50 -7.41
CA HIS A 58 1.08 -17.81 -7.59
C HIS A 58 -0.25 -17.72 -8.33
N TYR A 59 -1.10 -16.78 -7.98
CA TYR A 59 -2.45 -16.63 -8.53
C TYR A 59 -2.41 -16.29 -10.01
N LEU A 60 -1.60 -15.31 -10.39
CA LEU A 60 -1.43 -14.91 -11.79
C LEU A 60 -0.82 -16.04 -12.63
N ARG A 61 0.18 -16.75 -12.09
CA ARG A 61 0.78 -17.89 -12.77
C ARG A 61 -0.25 -18.97 -13.09
N GLN A 62 -1.07 -19.36 -12.12
CA GLN A 62 -2.07 -20.40 -12.33
C GLN A 62 -3.21 -19.94 -13.23
N ALA A 63 -3.69 -18.71 -13.06
CA ALA A 63 -4.82 -18.19 -13.82
C ALA A 63 -4.52 -18.07 -15.33
N PHE A 64 -3.31 -17.63 -15.67
CA PHE A 64 -2.91 -17.40 -17.07
C PHE A 64 -2.18 -18.58 -17.72
N GLY A 65 -2.02 -19.69 -17.01
CA GLY A 65 -1.36 -20.92 -17.48
C GLY A 65 0.11 -20.96 -17.11
N PRO A 66 0.51 -21.87 -16.20
CA PRO A 66 1.79 -21.84 -15.48
C PRO A 66 3.03 -21.92 -16.38
N GLU A 67 2.93 -22.56 -17.56
CA GLU A 67 4.06 -22.80 -18.45
C GLU A 67 4.19 -21.76 -19.58
N ARG A 68 3.19 -20.89 -19.75
CA ARG A 68 3.15 -19.90 -20.84
C ARG A 68 2.95 -18.49 -20.29
N PHE A 69 1.80 -17.87 -20.57
CA PHE A 69 1.48 -16.50 -20.14
C PHE A 69 1.52 -16.31 -18.63
N GLY A 70 1.22 -17.34 -17.84
CA GLY A 70 1.35 -17.28 -16.39
C GLY A 70 2.78 -17.04 -15.91
N ARG A 71 3.81 -17.52 -16.69
CA ARG A 71 5.20 -17.19 -16.39
C ARG A 71 5.48 -15.70 -16.58
N LEU A 72 4.97 -15.12 -17.67
CA LEU A 72 5.09 -13.68 -17.93
C LEU A 72 4.37 -12.87 -16.84
N MET A 73 3.13 -13.23 -16.53
CA MET A 73 2.33 -12.51 -15.52
C MET A 73 2.96 -12.59 -14.13
N GLY A 74 3.46 -13.76 -13.72
CA GLY A 74 4.18 -13.91 -12.46
C GLY A 74 5.49 -13.10 -12.42
N PHE A 75 6.26 -13.10 -13.53
CA PHE A 75 7.47 -12.29 -13.64
C PHE A 75 7.15 -10.80 -13.57
N LEU A 76 6.16 -10.32 -14.34
CA LEU A 76 5.73 -8.92 -14.36
C LEU A 76 5.22 -8.46 -13.00
N PHE A 77 4.54 -9.34 -12.25
CA PHE A 77 4.15 -9.03 -10.88
C PHE A 77 5.37 -8.75 -9.99
N VAL A 78 6.39 -9.62 -10.01
CA VAL A 78 7.60 -9.42 -9.20
C VAL A 78 8.39 -8.21 -9.69
N TRP A 79 8.48 -8.01 -11.00
CA TRP A 79 9.17 -6.88 -11.63
C TRP A 79 8.57 -5.55 -11.17
N GLN A 80 7.25 -5.38 -11.29
CA GLN A 80 6.58 -4.16 -10.83
C GLN A 80 6.67 -4.02 -9.29
N PHE A 81 6.67 -5.14 -8.55
CA PHE A 81 6.73 -5.12 -7.10
C PHE A 81 8.07 -4.63 -6.56
N ILE A 82 9.18 -4.92 -7.24
CA ILE A 82 10.52 -4.40 -6.88
C ILE A 82 10.56 -2.87 -6.92
N LEU A 83 9.67 -2.22 -7.67
CA LEU A 83 9.51 -0.77 -7.66
C LEU A 83 8.39 -0.32 -6.73
N SER A 84 7.20 -0.92 -6.85
CA SER A 84 6.01 -0.48 -6.12
C SER A 84 6.09 -0.75 -4.62
N GLY A 85 6.70 -1.85 -4.19
CA GLY A 85 6.93 -2.13 -2.77
C GLY A 85 7.80 -1.08 -2.10
N PRO A 86 8.98 -0.74 -2.65
CA PRO A 86 9.78 0.38 -2.19
C PRO A 86 9.07 1.73 -2.15
N LEU A 87 8.20 2.04 -3.11
CA LEU A 87 7.40 3.27 -3.08
C LEU A 87 6.48 3.33 -1.86
N GLU A 88 5.85 2.22 -1.50
CA GLU A 88 5.01 2.15 -0.30
C GLU A 88 5.84 2.33 0.98
N ILE A 89 7.01 1.72 1.07
CA ILE A 89 7.94 1.91 2.20
C ILE A 89 8.41 3.37 2.26
N ALA A 90 8.73 3.98 1.11
CA ALA A 90 9.18 5.36 1.00
C ALA A 90 8.17 6.37 1.54
N SER A 91 6.87 6.12 1.36
CA SER A 91 5.82 6.99 1.90
C SER A 91 5.88 7.07 3.43
N GLY A 92 6.25 5.98 4.11
CA GLY A 92 6.50 5.98 5.54
C GLY A 92 7.73 6.80 5.94
N TYR A 93 8.81 6.77 5.15
CA TYR A 93 9.98 7.65 5.37
C TYR A 93 9.64 9.12 5.18
N ILE A 94 8.85 9.44 4.14
CA ILE A 94 8.37 10.80 3.88
C ILE A 94 7.49 11.26 5.06
N GLY A 95 6.57 10.43 5.52
CA GLY A 95 5.74 10.71 6.68
C GLY A 95 6.57 10.96 7.95
N PHE A 96 7.60 10.12 8.19
CA PHE A 96 8.53 10.31 9.29
C PHE A 96 9.23 11.68 9.20
N ALA A 97 9.77 12.03 8.04
CA ALA A 97 10.46 13.30 7.84
C ALA A 97 9.52 14.51 7.96
N ASN A 98 8.29 14.41 7.45
CA ASN A 98 7.28 15.44 7.56
C ASN A 98 6.97 15.75 9.03
N TYR A 99 6.70 14.72 9.86
CA TYR A 99 6.41 14.91 11.27
C TYR A 99 7.63 15.33 12.10
N ALA A 100 8.84 14.93 11.69
CA ALA A 100 10.07 15.45 12.31
C ALA A 100 10.19 16.97 12.14
N GLY A 101 9.64 17.53 11.06
CA GLY A 101 9.58 18.97 10.80
C GLY A 101 8.79 19.78 11.84
N TYR A 102 7.85 19.15 12.58
CA TYR A 102 7.18 19.80 13.70
C TYR A 102 8.15 20.07 14.88
N ILE A 103 9.03 19.11 15.18
CA ILE A 103 10.02 19.23 16.27
C ILE A 103 11.21 20.07 15.81
N TRP A 104 11.68 19.82 14.60
CA TRP A 104 12.83 20.52 14.00
C TRP A 104 12.32 21.59 13.04
N LYS A 105 11.92 22.72 13.58
CA LYS A 105 11.41 23.86 12.82
C LYS A 105 12.46 24.37 11.82
N GLY A 106 12.05 24.56 10.58
CA GLY A 106 12.95 25.06 9.51
C GLY A 106 13.92 24.01 8.96
N ILE A 107 13.63 22.73 9.12
CA ILE A 107 14.40 21.63 8.51
C ILE A 107 14.63 21.88 7.02
N ALA A 108 15.87 21.90 6.57
CA ALA A 108 16.22 22.08 5.17
C ALA A 108 15.98 20.78 4.38
N ARG A 109 15.81 20.89 3.06
CA ARG A 109 15.65 19.71 2.20
C ARG A 109 16.83 18.73 2.30
N SER A 110 18.05 19.23 2.47
CA SER A 110 19.25 18.42 2.72
C SER A 110 19.12 17.56 3.97
N ASP A 111 18.59 18.15 5.05
CA ASP A 111 18.43 17.45 6.33
C ASP A 111 17.33 16.38 6.25
N VAL A 112 16.26 16.65 5.49
CA VAL A 112 15.22 15.67 5.18
C VAL A 112 15.82 14.46 4.45
N VAL A 113 16.67 14.67 3.44
CA VAL A 113 17.36 13.60 2.70
C VAL A 113 18.27 12.80 3.63
N ILE A 114 19.03 13.48 4.50
CA ILE A 114 19.89 12.83 5.49
C ILE A 114 19.05 12.01 6.48
N LEU A 115 17.96 12.57 6.99
CA LEU A 115 17.07 11.91 7.96
C LEU A 115 16.46 10.64 7.37
N ILE A 116 15.90 10.71 6.15
CA ILE A 116 15.34 9.56 5.43
C ILE A 116 16.42 8.49 5.23
N THR A 117 17.61 8.89 4.84
CA THR A 117 18.74 7.97 4.62
C THR A 117 19.12 7.27 5.92
N ILE A 118 19.27 8.00 7.03
CA ILE A 118 19.61 7.44 8.34
C ILE A 118 18.53 6.47 8.81
N VAL A 119 17.26 6.87 8.78
CA VAL A 119 16.13 6.02 9.20
C VAL A 119 16.04 4.76 8.33
N GLY A 120 16.24 4.90 7.01
CA GLY A 120 16.27 3.77 6.09
C GLY A 120 17.41 2.79 6.37
N LEU A 121 18.62 3.29 6.59
CA LEU A 121 19.77 2.45 6.95
C LEU A 121 19.59 1.77 8.30
N ILE A 122 18.99 2.44 9.30
CA ILE A 122 18.67 1.84 10.59
C ILE A 122 17.68 0.69 10.40
N ASN A 123 16.62 0.86 9.60
CA ASN A 123 15.64 -0.20 9.32
C ASN A 123 16.31 -1.41 8.65
N ILE A 124 17.15 -1.19 7.62
CA ILE A 124 17.90 -2.26 6.97
C ILE A 124 18.80 -2.97 7.98
N ALA A 125 19.55 -2.22 8.80
CA ALA A 125 20.47 -2.78 9.79
C ALA A 125 19.76 -3.57 10.88
N LEU A 126 18.58 -3.12 11.35
CA LEU A 126 17.77 -3.83 12.32
C LEU A 126 17.22 -5.15 11.76
N LEU A 127 16.82 -5.16 10.49
CA LEU A 127 16.35 -6.37 9.80
C LEU A 127 17.48 -7.29 9.37
N TYR A 128 18.72 -6.81 9.38
CA TYR A 128 19.93 -7.62 9.13
C TYR A 128 20.32 -8.49 10.35
N ARG A 129 19.30 -8.95 11.12
CA ARG A 129 19.46 -9.78 12.34
C ARG A 129 18.67 -11.09 12.23
N ARG A 130 18.73 -11.94 13.27
CA ARG A 130 17.91 -13.14 13.39
C ARG A 130 16.45 -12.79 13.69
N ILE A 131 15.54 -13.57 13.14
CA ILE A 131 14.06 -13.37 13.17
C ILE A 131 13.49 -13.36 14.60
N GLU A 132 14.10 -14.07 15.56
CA GLU A 132 13.57 -14.22 16.94
C GLU A 132 13.40 -12.91 17.70
N SER A 133 14.26 -11.92 17.43
CA SER A 133 14.15 -10.58 18.03
C SER A 133 13.13 -9.67 17.34
N ILE A 134 12.68 -10.03 16.14
CA ILE A 134 11.81 -9.19 15.29
C ILE A 134 10.38 -9.18 15.81
N ALA A 135 9.89 -10.31 16.33
CA ALA A 135 8.51 -10.42 16.83
C ALA A 135 8.22 -9.45 17.98
N THR A 136 9.12 -9.36 18.95
CA THR A 136 8.99 -8.45 20.11
C THR A 136 8.98 -6.98 19.66
N ILE A 137 9.88 -6.62 18.72
CA ILE A 137 9.92 -5.27 18.14
C ILE A 137 8.59 -4.95 17.46
N THR A 138 8.09 -5.86 16.62
CA THR A 138 6.82 -5.66 15.89
C THR A 138 5.64 -5.46 16.84
N ILE A 139 5.54 -6.25 17.91
CA ILE A 139 4.47 -6.11 18.91
C ILE A 139 4.55 -4.75 19.61
N SER A 140 5.74 -4.32 20.03
CA SER A 140 5.93 -3.02 20.67
C SER A 140 5.56 -1.86 19.74
N LEU A 141 5.97 -1.96 18.46
CA LEU A 141 5.64 -0.96 17.45
C LEU A 141 4.13 -0.87 17.22
N TRP A 142 3.46 -2.01 17.17
CA TRP A 142 2.00 -2.06 16.99
C TRP A 142 1.23 -1.49 18.18
N ALA A 143 1.67 -1.74 19.41
CA ALA A 143 1.07 -1.17 20.61
C ALA A 143 1.14 0.37 20.59
N GLY A 144 2.28 0.95 20.22
CA GLY A 144 2.43 2.40 20.04
C GLY A 144 1.50 2.96 18.95
N THR A 145 1.35 2.25 17.84
CA THR A 145 0.41 2.63 16.75
C THR A 145 -1.03 2.68 17.25
N LEU A 146 -1.48 1.67 17.99
CA LEU A 146 -2.83 1.66 18.56
C LEU A 146 -3.06 2.83 19.53
N LEU A 147 -2.09 3.10 20.40
CA LEU A 147 -2.15 4.22 21.33
C LEU A 147 -2.29 5.56 20.59
N THR A 148 -1.50 5.75 19.52
CA THR A 148 -1.55 6.95 18.68
C THR A 148 -2.93 7.12 18.04
N VAL A 149 -3.43 6.07 17.40
CA VAL A 149 -4.72 6.06 16.69
C VAL A 149 -5.87 6.37 17.66
N LEU A 150 -5.94 5.65 18.78
CA LEU A 150 -7.00 5.85 19.78
C LEU A 150 -6.93 7.25 20.40
N GLY A 151 -5.72 7.75 20.65
CA GLY A 151 -5.54 9.11 21.17
C GLY A 151 -6.01 10.18 20.19
N VAL A 152 -5.70 10.06 18.90
CA VAL A 152 -6.17 11.01 17.88
C VAL A 152 -7.69 10.97 17.74
N ILE A 153 -8.28 9.78 17.69
CA ILE A 153 -9.75 9.63 17.60
C ILE A 153 -10.42 10.23 18.85
N ALA A 154 -9.92 9.94 20.04
CA ALA A 154 -10.48 10.46 21.28
C ALA A 154 -10.40 11.99 21.33
N ALA A 155 -9.25 12.57 21.01
CA ALA A 155 -9.07 14.01 20.96
C ALA A 155 -10.02 14.69 19.97
N GLY A 156 -10.14 14.13 18.77
CA GLY A 156 -11.06 14.64 17.75
C GLY A 156 -12.53 14.49 18.15
N ALA A 157 -12.92 13.34 18.69
CA ALA A 157 -14.32 13.10 19.11
C ALA A 157 -14.77 14.06 20.22
N MET A 158 -13.87 14.37 21.16
CA MET A 158 -14.15 15.32 22.25
C MET A 158 -14.27 16.77 21.77
N ASN A 159 -13.70 17.11 20.62
CA ASN A 159 -13.64 18.48 20.09
C ASN A 159 -14.31 18.60 18.71
N PHE A 160 -15.13 17.62 18.33
CA PHE A 160 -15.75 17.53 17.02
C PHE A 160 -16.78 18.65 16.79
N ASN A 161 -16.60 19.39 15.70
CA ASN A 161 -17.55 20.41 15.28
C ASN A 161 -18.14 20.06 13.89
N PRO A 162 -19.42 19.67 13.80
CA PRO A 162 -20.05 19.34 12.53
C PRO A 162 -20.03 20.46 11.49
N ARG A 163 -20.07 21.72 11.94
CA ARG A 163 -20.03 22.87 11.02
C ARG A 163 -18.69 23.01 10.31
N ILE A 164 -17.61 22.59 10.97
CA ILE A 164 -16.25 22.56 10.37
C ILE A 164 -16.13 21.33 9.48
N ALA A 165 -16.57 20.17 9.96
CA ALA A 165 -16.43 18.90 9.23
C ALA A 165 -17.19 18.89 7.90
N PHE A 166 -18.33 19.54 7.82
CA PHE A 166 -19.24 19.55 6.66
C PHE A 166 -19.35 20.93 6.01
N ASP A 167 -18.32 21.76 6.13
CA ASP A 167 -18.21 23.04 5.44
C ASP A 167 -17.83 22.83 3.97
N PHE A 168 -18.84 22.45 3.18
CA PHE A 168 -18.65 22.21 1.74
C PHE A 168 -18.51 23.51 0.97
N PRO A 169 -17.54 23.62 0.04
CA PRO A 169 -17.45 24.78 -0.84
C PRO A 169 -18.62 24.86 -1.83
N PRO A 170 -18.95 26.05 -2.35
CA PRO A 170 -19.94 26.17 -3.43
C PRO A 170 -19.56 25.27 -4.61
N GLY A 171 -20.55 24.54 -5.17
CA GLY A 171 -20.32 23.62 -6.28
C GLY A 171 -19.64 22.30 -5.91
N ALA A 172 -19.52 21.97 -4.61
CA ALA A 172 -18.87 20.75 -4.12
C ALA A 172 -19.40 19.45 -4.75
N PHE A 173 -20.64 19.44 -5.19
CA PHE A 173 -21.34 18.31 -5.78
C PHE A 173 -21.78 18.55 -7.23
N ASP A 174 -21.14 19.48 -7.94
CA ASP A 174 -21.35 19.66 -9.37
C ASP A 174 -20.64 18.52 -10.12
N PHE A 175 -21.39 17.57 -10.63
CA PHE A 175 -20.90 16.35 -11.29
C PHE A 175 -20.27 16.64 -12.66
N SER A 176 -19.25 17.49 -12.66
CA SER A 176 -18.45 17.85 -13.83
C SER A 176 -17.31 16.84 -14.06
N LEU A 177 -16.64 16.95 -15.19
CA LEU A 177 -15.40 16.18 -15.44
C LEU A 177 -14.36 16.43 -14.32
N GLY A 178 -14.23 17.68 -13.85
CA GLY A 178 -13.34 18.03 -12.73
C GLY A 178 -13.69 17.31 -11.44
N PHE A 179 -14.99 17.16 -11.13
CA PHE A 179 -15.45 16.37 -9.99
C PHE A 179 -14.99 14.91 -10.08
N PHE A 180 -15.17 14.25 -11.22
CA PHE A 180 -14.78 12.85 -11.37
C PHE A 180 -13.27 12.65 -11.39
N LEU A 181 -12.50 13.59 -11.94
CA LEU A 181 -11.03 13.56 -11.86
C LEU A 181 -10.55 13.74 -10.41
N GLY A 182 -11.14 14.69 -9.69
CA GLY A 182 -10.87 14.90 -8.26
C GLY A 182 -11.26 13.68 -7.40
N LEU A 183 -12.45 13.10 -7.69
CA LEU A 183 -12.91 11.89 -7.02
C LEU A 183 -11.95 10.72 -7.24
N GLY A 184 -11.46 10.55 -8.48
CA GLY A 184 -10.46 9.53 -8.78
C GLY A 184 -9.13 9.76 -8.05
N ALA A 185 -8.67 11.02 -7.96
CA ALA A 185 -7.49 11.37 -7.18
C ALA A 185 -7.69 11.09 -5.68
N ALA A 186 -8.82 11.49 -5.11
CA ALA A 186 -9.19 11.18 -3.73
C ALA A 186 -9.31 9.67 -3.49
N THR A 187 -9.88 8.93 -4.45
CA THR A 187 -9.99 7.45 -4.38
C THR A 187 -8.60 6.79 -4.37
N ARG A 188 -7.62 7.30 -5.16
CA ARG A 188 -6.24 6.78 -5.11
C ARG A 188 -5.61 6.93 -3.74
N VAL A 189 -5.79 8.09 -3.11
CA VAL A 189 -5.31 8.33 -1.74
C VAL A 189 -6.00 7.36 -0.76
N GLY A 190 -7.32 7.19 -0.85
CA GLY A 190 -8.05 6.24 -0.02
C GLY A 190 -7.60 4.79 -0.23
N ILE A 191 -7.38 4.36 -1.48
CA ILE A 191 -6.84 3.03 -1.79
C ILE A 191 -5.45 2.84 -1.18
N TYR A 192 -4.58 3.84 -1.30
CA TYR A 192 -3.26 3.78 -0.70
C TYR A 192 -3.34 3.48 0.80
N ASP A 193 -4.21 4.14 1.51
CA ASP A 193 -4.37 3.92 2.95
C ASP A 193 -4.96 2.55 3.30
N TYR A 194 -5.72 1.93 2.40
CA TYR A 194 -6.21 0.55 2.57
C TYR A 194 -5.20 -0.53 2.18
N LEU A 195 -4.06 -0.21 1.54
CA LEU A 195 -3.09 -1.22 1.12
C LEU A 195 -2.66 -2.12 2.29
N GLY A 196 -2.39 -3.37 1.98
CA GLY A 196 -2.03 -4.39 2.98
C GLY A 196 -3.19 -5.30 3.41
N TYR A 197 -4.43 -5.07 2.98
CA TYR A 197 -5.56 -5.98 3.29
C TYR A 197 -5.33 -7.39 2.78
N TYR A 198 -4.51 -7.56 1.75
CA TYR A 198 -4.18 -8.82 1.11
C TYR A 198 -2.86 -9.45 1.60
N ASP A 199 -2.10 -8.80 2.49
CA ASP A 199 -0.75 -9.25 2.86
C ASP A 199 -0.72 -10.63 3.51
N VAL A 200 -1.81 -11.04 4.16
CA VAL A 200 -1.97 -12.42 4.67
C VAL A 200 -1.84 -13.48 3.57
N CYS A 201 -2.15 -13.13 2.32
CA CYS A 201 -2.00 -14.01 1.16
C CYS A 201 -0.54 -14.25 0.77
N TYR A 202 0.39 -13.37 1.15
CA TYR A 202 1.81 -13.54 0.87
C TYR A 202 2.51 -14.57 1.75
N ILE A 203 1.88 -14.93 2.88
CA ILE A 203 2.34 -15.90 3.85
C ILE A 203 1.33 -17.04 4.02
N GLY A 204 0.57 -17.37 2.98
CA GLY A 204 -0.54 -18.31 3.04
C GLY A 204 -0.16 -19.72 3.48
N ASP A 205 1.08 -20.14 3.27
CA ASP A 205 1.65 -21.42 3.74
C ASP A 205 1.96 -21.45 5.24
N GLU A 206 2.14 -20.30 5.88
CA GLU A 206 2.35 -20.17 7.34
C GLU A 206 1.00 -20.11 8.10
N VAL A 207 -0.14 -19.95 7.39
CA VAL A 207 -1.48 -19.77 7.98
C VAL A 207 -2.14 -21.10 8.28
N LYS A 208 -2.54 -21.33 9.53
CA LYS A 208 -3.35 -22.48 9.92
C LYS A 208 -4.77 -22.32 9.37
N ASP A 209 -5.33 -23.38 8.77
CA ASP A 209 -6.67 -23.38 8.15
C ASP A 209 -6.89 -22.20 7.17
N PRO A 210 -6.04 -22.07 6.14
CA PRO A 210 -6.01 -20.90 5.26
C PRO A 210 -7.35 -20.65 4.57
N GLY A 211 -8.12 -21.71 4.30
CA GLY A 211 -9.45 -21.63 3.68
C GLY A 211 -10.46 -20.81 4.47
N ARG A 212 -10.29 -20.70 5.80
CA ARG A 212 -11.15 -19.93 6.69
C ARG A 212 -10.48 -18.67 7.21
N VAL A 213 -9.20 -18.76 7.57
CA VAL A 213 -8.47 -17.67 8.23
C VAL A 213 -8.20 -16.53 7.26
N ILE A 214 -7.75 -16.82 6.03
CA ILE A 214 -7.44 -15.78 5.04
C ILE A 214 -8.68 -14.92 4.73
N PRO A 215 -9.85 -15.48 4.32
CA PRO A 215 -11.02 -14.65 4.03
C PRO A 215 -11.50 -13.83 5.23
N ARG A 216 -11.54 -14.44 6.42
CA ARG A 216 -11.96 -13.74 7.64
C ARG A 216 -11.01 -12.60 8.00
N SER A 217 -9.71 -12.83 7.87
CA SER A 217 -8.68 -11.80 8.15
C SER A 217 -8.84 -10.61 7.21
N ILE A 218 -9.05 -10.84 5.91
CA ILE A 218 -9.24 -9.77 4.92
C ILE A 218 -10.50 -8.96 5.26
N VAL A 219 -11.65 -9.62 5.46
CA VAL A 219 -12.91 -8.92 5.73
C VAL A 219 -12.85 -8.15 7.03
N ILE A 220 -12.40 -8.79 8.13
CA ILE A 220 -12.36 -8.15 9.45
C ILE A 220 -11.35 -7.00 9.47
N SER A 221 -10.16 -7.19 8.90
CA SER A 221 -9.14 -6.13 8.88
C SER A 221 -9.57 -4.95 8.03
N THR A 222 -10.16 -5.18 6.85
CA THR A 222 -10.66 -4.10 5.99
C THR A 222 -11.77 -3.32 6.66
N ALA A 223 -12.75 -3.99 7.28
CA ALA A 223 -13.83 -3.32 7.99
C ALA A 223 -13.35 -2.53 9.20
N ALA A 224 -12.47 -3.12 10.02
CA ALA A 224 -11.93 -2.45 11.20
C ALA A 224 -11.08 -1.22 10.82
N VAL A 225 -10.22 -1.36 9.81
CA VAL A 225 -9.38 -0.25 9.33
C VAL A 225 -10.24 0.85 8.69
N ALA A 226 -11.29 0.49 7.95
CA ALA A 226 -12.21 1.47 7.38
C ALA A 226 -12.89 2.33 8.47
N LEU A 227 -13.36 1.71 9.53
CA LEU A 227 -13.97 2.43 10.67
C LEU A 227 -12.97 3.33 11.37
N ILE A 228 -11.77 2.81 11.67
CA ILE A 228 -10.71 3.56 12.33
C ILE A 228 -10.28 4.76 11.49
N TYR A 229 -10.04 4.56 10.21
CA TYR A 229 -9.56 5.61 9.33
C TYR A 229 -10.63 6.66 9.05
N MET A 230 -11.87 6.26 8.89
CA MET A 230 -12.99 7.20 8.80
C MET A 230 -13.10 8.05 10.07
N ALA A 231 -12.91 7.43 11.25
CA ALA A 231 -12.91 8.15 12.52
C ALA A 231 -11.74 9.13 12.63
N ILE A 232 -10.52 8.76 12.20
CA ILE A 232 -9.36 9.67 12.18
C ILE A 232 -9.61 10.86 11.24
N ASN A 233 -10.06 10.58 10.01
CA ASN A 233 -10.36 11.61 9.02
C ASN A 233 -11.40 12.60 9.57
N LEU A 234 -12.51 12.11 10.10
CA LEU A 234 -13.55 12.95 10.70
C LEU A 234 -13.04 13.72 11.92
N ALA A 235 -12.20 13.09 12.76
CA ALA A 235 -11.60 13.75 13.91
C ALA A 235 -10.79 14.98 13.52
N ILE A 236 -9.98 14.88 12.46
CA ILE A 236 -9.13 15.97 12.01
C ILE A 236 -9.95 17.04 11.29
N VAL A 237 -10.78 16.65 10.31
CA VAL A 237 -11.58 17.59 9.51
C VAL A 237 -12.67 18.27 10.35
N GLY A 238 -13.15 17.62 11.43
CA GLY A 238 -14.08 18.21 12.39
C GLY A 238 -13.43 19.13 13.42
N THR A 239 -12.10 19.19 13.47
CA THR A 239 -11.37 20.00 14.47
C THR A 239 -10.63 21.17 13.82
N ILE A 240 -10.07 20.97 12.63
CA ILE A 240 -9.34 21.99 11.88
C ILE A 240 -10.12 22.32 10.59
N PRO A 241 -10.46 23.57 10.33
CA PRO A 241 -11.07 23.98 9.08
C PRO A 241 -10.19 23.57 7.88
N TRP A 242 -10.75 22.89 6.92
CA TRP A 242 -10.00 22.36 5.76
C TRP A 242 -9.26 23.48 4.98
N ARG A 243 -9.78 24.70 4.97
CA ARG A 243 -9.15 25.84 4.30
C ARG A 243 -7.81 26.25 4.89
N GLU A 244 -7.51 25.84 6.12
CA GLU A 244 -6.24 26.14 6.78
C GLU A 244 -5.11 25.19 6.37
N PHE A 245 -5.41 24.08 5.71
CA PHE A 245 -4.41 23.12 5.26
C PHE A 245 -4.56 22.68 3.79
N VAL A 246 -5.48 23.30 3.04
CA VAL A 246 -5.72 23.03 1.60
C VAL A 246 -5.53 24.33 0.81
N PRO A 247 -4.76 24.30 -0.29
CA PRO A 247 -4.01 23.15 -0.82
C PRO A 247 -2.76 22.86 0.04
N ALA A 248 -2.43 21.57 0.17
CA ALA A 248 -1.30 21.13 1.00
C ALA A 248 0.06 21.78 0.62
N SER A 249 0.23 22.12 -0.66
CA SER A 249 1.44 22.80 -1.16
C SER A 249 1.62 24.23 -0.66
N ALA A 250 0.54 24.92 -0.26
CA ALA A 250 0.57 26.30 0.23
C ALA A 250 0.66 26.39 1.76
N HIS A 251 0.43 25.27 2.46
CA HIS A 251 0.33 25.21 3.91
C HIS A 251 1.35 24.20 4.49
N PRO A 252 2.55 24.61 4.90
CA PRO A 252 3.56 23.71 5.44
C PRO A 252 3.09 22.88 6.64
N GLU A 253 2.17 23.41 7.45
CA GLU A 253 1.59 22.72 8.61
C GLU A 253 0.77 21.48 8.20
N SER A 254 0.34 21.39 6.96
CA SER A 254 -0.34 20.20 6.42
C SER A 254 0.53 18.94 6.50
N ASN A 255 1.85 19.07 6.48
CA ASN A 255 2.79 17.96 6.57
C ASN A 255 2.74 17.23 7.93
N PHE A 256 2.23 17.89 8.99
CA PHE A 256 2.12 17.36 10.34
C PHE A 256 0.77 17.74 10.99
N ILE A 257 -0.30 17.56 10.22
CA ILE A 257 -1.66 18.04 10.56
C ILE A 257 -2.15 17.55 11.94
N VAL A 258 -1.81 16.33 12.36
CA VAL A 258 -2.18 15.82 13.68
C VAL A 258 -1.45 16.57 14.80
N SER A 259 -0.18 16.90 14.60
CA SER A 259 0.58 17.69 15.57
C SER A 259 -0.02 19.10 15.70
N THR A 260 -0.40 19.70 14.58
CA THR A 260 -1.11 21.02 14.55
C THR A 260 -2.46 20.92 15.28
N MET A 261 -3.22 19.85 15.07
CA MET A 261 -4.47 19.62 15.79
C MET A 261 -4.25 19.52 17.31
N MET A 262 -3.27 18.71 17.72
CA MET A 262 -2.96 18.52 19.14
C MET A 262 -2.42 19.79 19.81
N GLU A 263 -1.64 20.59 19.09
CA GLU A 263 -1.14 21.86 19.58
C GLU A 263 -2.29 22.84 19.84
N ARG A 264 -3.24 22.92 18.90
CA ARG A 264 -4.43 23.79 19.02
C ARG A 264 -5.32 23.38 20.20
N LEU A 265 -5.52 22.07 20.42
CA LEU A 265 -6.45 21.54 21.43
C LEU A 265 -5.83 21.53 22.84
N TYR A 266 -4.57 21.12 22.94
CA TYR A 266 -3.96 20.76 24.22
C TYR A 266 -2.59 21.40 24.45
N GLY A 267 -2.11 22.22 23.51
CA GLY A 267 -0.85 22.93 23.60
C GLY A 267 0.38 22.14 23.11
N PRO A 268 1.56 22.78 23.03
CA PRO A 268 2.74 22.26 22.34
C PRO A 268 3.36 21.02 22.99
N ARG A 269 3.19 20.85 24.33
CA ARG A 269 3.71 19.65 25.02
C ARG A 269 2.99 18.37 24.56
N VAL A 270 1.65 18.42 24.49
CA VAL A 270 0.85 17.29 24.01
C VAL A 270 1.12 17.03 22.53
N ALA A 271 1.20 18.06 21.71
CA ALA A 271 1.56 17.97 20.30
C ALA A 271 2.90 17.25 20.10
N THR A 272 3.93 17.60 20.88
CA THR A 272 5.22 16.93 20.82
C THR A 272 5.13 15.44 21.15
N ILE A 273 4.36 15.06 22.18
CA ILE A 273 4.14 13.65 22.54
C ILE A 273 3.48 12.90 21.38
N PHE A 274 2.41 13.45 20.79
CA PHE A 274 1.76 12.83 19.64
C PHE A 274 2.66 12.78 18.41
N THR A 275 3.48 13.79 18.19
CA THR A 275 4.50 13.76 17.12
C THR A 275 5.45 12.59 17.30
N LEU A 276 5.98 12.37 18.50
CA LEU A 276 6.86 11.24 18.81
C LEU A 276 6.16 9.89 18.61
N LEU A 277 4.89 9.77 18.98
CA LEU A 277 4.07 8.58 18.74
C LEU A 277 3.84 8.32 17.24
N ILE A 278 3.66 9.37 16.44
CA ILE A 278 3.51 9.24 14.99
C ILE A 278 4.86 8.87 14.33
N LEU A 279 5.97 9.45 14.77
CA LEU A 279 7.30 9.03 14.34
C LEU A 279 7.56 7.56 14.67
N TRP A 280 7.16 7.10 15.86
CA TRP A 280 7.19 5.68 16.24
C TRP A 280 6.36 4.81 15.32
N THR A 281 5.12 5.24 15.00
CA THR A 281 4.21 4.54 14.10
C THR A 281 4.77 4.44 12.69
N ALA A 282 5.30 5.55 12.15
CA ALA A 282 5.91 5.59 10.83
C ALA A 282 7.13 4.66 10.75
N PHE A 283 8.00 4.68 11.75
CA PHE A 283 9.16 3.78 11.84
C PHE A 283 8.72 2.31 11.87
N GLY A 284 7.70 2.00 12.69
CA GLY A 284 7.18 0.63 12.82
C GLY A 284 6.54 0.10 11.55
N SER A 285 5.81 0.94 10.85
CA SER A 285 5.19 0.61 9.56
C SER A 285 6.26 0.26 8.51
N VAL A 286 7.27 1.12 8.35
CA VAL A 286 8.36 0.88 7.42
C VAL A 286 9.13 -0.41 7.75
N PHE A 287 9.40 -0.65 9.03
CA PHE A 287 10.08 -1.86 9.50
C PHE A 287 9.29 -3.13 9.10
N ALA A 288 7.97 -3.13 9.34
CA ALA A 288 7.11 -4.26 9.02
C ALA A 288 6.97 -4.49 7.51
N LEU A 289 6.80 -3.41 6.72
CA LEU A 289 6.72 -3.47 5.27
C LEU A 289 8.01 -4.01 4.65
N LEU A 290 9.16 -3.49 5.06
CA LEU A 290 10.46 -3.93 4.53
C LEU A 290 10.74 -5.40 4.85
N LEU A 291 10.36 -5.86 6.04
CA LEU A 291 10.43 -7.27 6.42
C LEU A 291 9.58 -8.16 5.50
N GLY A 292 8.31 -7.82 5.31
CA GLY A 292 7.39 -8.60 4.50
C GLY A 292 7.76 -8.58 3.02
N TYR A 293 8.02 -7.39 2.49
CA TYR A 293 8.24 -7.17 1.06
C TYR A 293 9.56 -7.73 0.54
N SER A 294 10.59 -7.82 1.39
CA SER A 294 11.84 -8.48 1.01
C SER A 294 11.68 -9.97 0.69
N ARG A 295 10.62 -10.62 1.16
CA ARG A 295 10.34 -12.04 0.92
C ARG A 295 9.73 -12.33 -0.46
N ILE A 296 9.07 -11.36 -1.10
CA ILE A 296 8.35 -11.58 -2.36
C ILE A 296 9.29 -11.87 -3.54
N PRO A 297 10.32 -11.05 -3.83
CA PRO A 297 11.28 -11.38 -4.89
C PRO A 297 12.08 -12.66 -4.58
N PHE A 298 12.35 -12.92 -3.29
CA PHE A 298 13.02 -14.13 -2.85
C PHE A 298 12.21 -15.38 -3.19
N ALA A 299 10.93 -15.43 -2.80
CA ALA A 299 10.06 -16.59 -3.06
C ALA A 299 9.91 -16.88 -4.55
N ALA A 300 9.79 -15.84 -5.38
CA ALA A 300 9.72 -15.99 -6.84
C ALA A 300 11.04 -16.50 -7.43
N ALA A 301 12.18 -16.05 -6.92
CA ALA A 301 13.51 -16.51 -7.37
C ALA A 301 13.79 -17.94 -6.94
N GLU A 302 13.43 -18.33 -5.71
CA GLU A 302 13.54 -19.70 -5.20
C GLU A 302 12.69 -20.66 -6.04
N SER A 303 11.48 -20.26 -6.40
CA SER A 303 10.60 -21.01 -7.30
C SER A 303 11.08 -21.05 -8.77
N GLY A 304 12.17 -20.36 -9.11
CA GLY A 304 12.77 -20.34 -10.47
C GLY A 304 11.99 -19.49 -11.48
N TYR A 305 11.22 -18.50 -11.04
CA TYR A 305 10.44 -17.60 -11.88
C TYR A 305 10.93 -16.16 -11.87
N PHE A 306 12.05 -15.91 -11.18
CA PHE A 306 12.73 -14.62 -11.19
C PHE A 306 14.25 -14.79 -11.17
N PHE A 307 15.01 -13.70 -11.15
CA PHE A 307 16.48 -13.73 -11.17
C PHE A 307 17.03 -14.46 -9.93
N LYS A 308 17.89 -15.46 -10.18
CA LYS A 308 18.49 -16.32 -9.12
C LYS A 308 19.20 -15.53 -8.01
N THR A 309 19.67 -14.31 -8.29
CA THR A 309 20.36 -13.46 -7.34
C THR A 309 19.47 -13.10 -6.14
N PHE A 310 18.16 -12.91 -6.35
CA PHE A 310 17.21 -12.62 -5.28
C PHE A 310 16.90 -13.84 -4.40
N GLY A 311 17.16 -15.06 -4.86
CA GLY A 311 17.02 -16.30 -4.09
C GLY A 311 18.17 -16.59 -3.12
N ARG A 312 19.13 -15.65 -2.95
CA ARG A 312 20.28 -15.84 -2.05
C ARG A 312 19.90 -15.53 -0.61
N LEU A 313 20.15 -16.52 0.26
CA LEU A 313 20.06 -16.35 1.72
C LEU A 313 21.43 -15.95 2.31
N HIS A 314 21.38 -15.17 3.39
CA HIS A 314 22.59 -14.88 4.16
C HIS A 314 23.19 -16.17 4.73
N PRO A 315 24.51 -16.44 4.57
CA PRO A 315 25.11 -17.72 4.89
C PRO A 315 24.87 -18.21 6.33
N THR A 316 24.95 -17.30 7.29
CA THR A 316 24.83 -17.64 8.72
C THR A 316 23.46 -17.32 9.33
N ARG A 317 22.77 -16.28 8.82
CA ARG A 317 21.53 -15.75 9.43
C ARG A 317 20.25 -16.18 8.69
N ARG A 318 20.39 -16.79 7.49
CA ARG A 318 19.34 -17.39 6.68
C ARG A 318 18.11 -16.48 6.37
N PHE A 319 18.35 -15.22 6.06
CA PHE A 319 17.32 -14.30 5.55
C PHE A 319 17.69 -13.81 4.13
N PRO A 320 16.73 -13.32 3.33
CA PRO A 320 16.94 -12.91 1.93
C PRO A 320 17.64 -11.55 1.84
N TYR A 321 18.96 -11.52 2.08
CA TYR A 321 19.73 -10.28 2.22
C TYR A 321 19.77 -9.44 0.93
N VAL A 322 19.80 -10.08 -0.24
CA VAL A 322 19.81 -9.34 -1.52
C VAL A 322 18.50 -8.58 -1.72
N SER A 323 17.37 -9.28 -1.54
CA SER A 323 16.04 -8.65 -1.63
C SER A 323 15.87 -7.52 -0.62
N LEU A 324 16.30 -7.72 0.63
CA LEU A 324 16.25 -6.71 1.69
C LEU A 324 17.04 -5.45 1.31
N ILE A 325 18.29 -5.61 0.85
CA ILE A 325 19.15 -4.47 0.50
C ILE A 325 18.59 -3.74 -0.73
N VAL A 326 18.19 -4.46 -1.77
CA VAL A 326 17.67 -3.84 -3.01
C VAL A 326 16.38 -3.07 -2.72
N ILE A 327 15.40 -3.68 -2.07
CA ILE A 327 14.14 -3.02 -1.71
C ILE A 327 14.40 -1.83 -0.78
N GLY A 328 15.24 -2.00 0.24
CA GLY A 328 15.58 -0.93 1.16
C GLY A 328 16.29 0.25 0.50
N ALA A 329 17.25 -0.02 -0.39
CA ALA A 329 17.96 1.03 -1.12
C ALA A 329 17.03 1.82 -2.06
N ILE A 330 16.17 1.14 -2.82
CA ILE A 330 15.18 1.78 -3.69
C ILE A 330 14.19 2.61 -2.84
N SER A 331 13.78 2.11 -1.67
CA SER A 331 12.87 2.85 -0.76
C SER A 331 13.48 4.14 -0.25
N ILE A 332 14.77 4.14 0.10
CA ILE A 332 15.48 5.36 0.52
C ILE A 332 15.48 6.39 -0.60
N VAL A 333 15.85 5.99 -1.81
CA VAL A 333 15.86 6.88 -2.99
C VAL A 333 14.46 7.40 -3.32
N ALA A 334 13.46 6.52 -3.26
CA ALA A 334 12.06 6.90 -3.49
C ALA A 334 11.53 7.89 -2.44
N GLY A 335 12.07 7.87 -1.22
CA GLY A 335 11.74 8.81 -0.16
C GLY A 335 12.15 10.28 -0.44
N PHE A 336 12.95 10.52 -1.47
CA PHE A 336 13.34 11.89 -1.87
C PHE A 336 12.32 12.60 -2.77
N PHE A 337 11.27 11.88 -3.21
CA PHE A 337 10.16 12.43 -3.99
C PHE A 337 9.03 12.94 -3.07
N SER A 338 8.05 13.62 -3.67
CA SER A 338 6.87 14.06 -2.92
C SER A 338 5.94 12.88 -2.61
N LEU A 339 5.22 12.95 -1.49
CA LEU A 339 4.29 11.91 -1.07
C LEU A 339 3.23 11.60 -2.15
N GLY A 340 2.63 12.63 -2.75
CA GLY A 340 1.65 12.46 -3.82
C GLY A 340 2.21 11.74 -5.04
N THR A 341 3.42 12.12 -5.49
CA THR A 341 4.10 11.44 -6.60
C THR A 341 4.35 9.96 -6.29
N VAL A 342 4.78 9.65 -5.07
CA VAL A 342 5.05 8.29 -4.62
C VAL A 342 3.78 7.46 -4.60
N ILE A 343 2.68 8.01 -4.06
CA ILE A 343 1.37 7.33 -4.01
C ILE A 343 0.84 7.07 -5.43
N ASP A 344 0.87 8.06 -6.31
CA ASP A 344 0.38 7.91 -7.67
C ASP A 344 1.18 6.87 -8.46
N ALA A 345 2.51 6.92 -8.38
CA ALA A 345 3.39 5.95 -9.03
C ALA A 345 3.19 4.52 -8.49
N LEU A 346 3.04 4.39 -7.18
CA LEU A 346 2.77 3.12 -6.50
C LEU A 346 1.48 2.47 -7.01
N ILE A 347 0.38 3.21 -6.96
CA ILE A 347 -0.94 2.67 -7.32
C ILE A 347 -0.99 2.30 -8.80
N VAL A 348 -0.56 3.19 -9.70
CA VAL A 348 -0.60 2.94 -11.13
C VAL A 348 0.28 1.75 -11.55
N THR A 349 1.43 1.60 -10.93
CA THR A 349 2.31 0.46 -11.20
C THR A 349 1.67 -0.88 -10.82
N ARG A 350 0.85 -0.91 -9.76
CA ARG A 350 0.15 -2.13 -9.30
C ARG A 350 -1.13 -2.43 -10.07
N ILE A 351 -1.85 -1.42 -10.54
CA ILE A 351 -3.21 -1.58 -11.08
C ILE A 351 -3.28 -2.65 -12.16
N LEU A 352 -2.42 -2.57 -13.19
CA LEU A 352 -2.57 -3.39 -14.40
C LEU A 352 -2.32 -4.88 -14.15
N VAL A 353 -1.25 -5.23 -13.45
CA VAL A 353 -0.85 -6.63 -13.26
C VAL A 353 -1.42 -7.20 -11.96
N GLN A 354 -1.22 -6.49 -10.85
CA GLN A 354 -1.59 -7.04 -9.55
C GLN A 354 -3.11 -7.03 -9.34
N PHE A 355 -3.77 -5.89 -9.56
CA PHE A 355 -5.21 -5.78 -9.27
C PHE A 355 -6.06 -6.24 -10.45
N MET A 356 -6.03 -5.56 -11.59
CA MET A 356 -6.85 -5.95 -12.74
C MET A 356 -6.50 -7.35 -13.26
N GLY A 357 -5.21 -7.68 -13.37
CA GLY A 357 -4.75 -9.01 -13.78
C GLY A 357 -5.29 -10.11 -12.86
N GLN A 358 -5.36 -9.86 -11.56
CA GLN A 358 -5.84 -10.83 -10.57
C GLN A 358 -7.37 -10.98 -10.58
N VAL A 359 -8.12 -9.87 -10.75
CA VAL A 359 -9.57 -9.92 -10.95
C VAL A 359 -9.92 -10.71 -12.23
N ILE A 360 -9.23 -10.44 -13.34
CA ILE A 360 -9.38 -11.23 -14.56
C ILE A 360 -8.97 -12.68 -14.32
N GLY A 361 -7.91 -12.89 -13.55
CA GLY A 361 -7.40 -14.21 -13.18
C GLY A 361 -8.42 -15.08 -12.46
N VAL A 362 -9.15 -14.56 -11.48
CA VAL A 362 -10.20 -15.33 -10.79
C VAL A 362 -11.34 -15.70 -11.73
N MET A 363 -11.71 -14.78 -12.65
CA MET A 363 -12.75 -15.07 -13.65
C MET A 363 -12.32 -16.17 -14.64
N LEU A 364 -11.03 -16.15 -15.06
CA LEU A 364 -10.45 -17.18 -15.91
C LEU A 364 -10.38 -18.53 -15.19
N LEU A 365 -9.94 -18.57 -13.94
CA LEU A 365 -9.85 -19.80 -13.14
C LEU A 365 -11.23 -20.42 -12.91
N ARG A 366 -12.27 -19.62 -12.69
CA ARG A 366 -13.64 -20.16 -12.56
C ARG A 366 -14.14 -20.83 -13.84
N ARG A 367 -13.71 -20.35 -15.02
CA ARG A 367 -14.07 -20.94 -16.32
C ARG A 367 -13.21 -22.14 -16.69
N ARG A 368 -11.87 -22.08 -16.44
CA ARG A 368 -10.91 -23.09 -16.90
C ARG A 368 -10.74 -24.25 -15.93
N ALA A 369 -10.96 -24.02 -14.65
CA ALA A 369 -10.83 -25.01 -13.59
C ALA A 369 -12.07 -24.97 -12.68
N PRO A 370 -13.26 -25.37 -13.19
CA PRO A 370 -14.50 -25.34 -12.42
C PRO A 370 -14.44 -26.26 -11.20
N ASP A 371 -13.73 -27.39 -11.29
CA ASP A 371 -13.58 -28.40 -10.25
C ASP A 371 -12.52 -28.06 -9.20
N MET A 372 -11.83 -26.94 -9.34
CA MET A 372 -10.85 -26.48 -8.36
C MET A 372 -11.52 -26.29 -6.99
N LEU A 373 -10.94 -26.90 -5.96
CA LEU A 373 -11.41 -26.72 -4.59
C LEU A 373 -11.29 -25.26 -4.17
N ARG A 374 -12.42 -24.66 -3.80
CA ARG A 374 -12.52 -23.27 -3.31
C ARG A 374 -13.19 -23.29 -1.93
N PRO A 375 -12.43 -23.35 -0.84
CA PRO A 375 -12.99 -23.33 0.52
C PRO A 375 -13.79 -22.07 0.82
N TYR A 376 -13.41 -20.95 0.21
CA TYR A 376 -14.17 -19.71 0.17
C TYR A 376 -14.56 -19.40 -1.28
N ARG A 377 -15.83 -19.09 -1.52
CA ARG A 377 -16.36 -18.61 -2.81
C ARG A 377 -16.89 -17.20 -2.65
N MET A 378 -16.46 -16.30 -3.51
CA MET A 378 -16.93 -14.91 -3.56
C MET A 378 -18.46 -14.87 -3.67
N TRP A 379 -19.09 -14.13 -2.77
CA TRP A 379 -20.55 -13.93 -2.79
C TRP A 379 -20.96 -13.10 -4.01
N LEU A 380 -22.16 -13.32 -4.49
CA LEU A 380 -22.74 -12.56 -5.62
C LEU A 380 -21.86 -12.50 -6.88
N TYR A 381 -20.98 -13.49 -7.06
CA TYR A 381 -20.18 -13.55 -8.29
C TYR A 381 -21.09 -13.53 -9.54
N PRO A 382 -20.78 -12.74 -10.60
CA PRO A 382 -19.52 -12.01 -10.82
C PRO A 382 -19.51 -10.53 -10.33
N VAL A 383 -20.56 -10.08 -9.64
CA VAL A 383 -20.75 -8.64 -9.33
C VAL A 383 -19.56 -8.01 -8.60
N PRO A 384 -19.02 -8.56 -7.49
CA PRO A 384 -17.87 -7.93 -6.83
C PRO A 384 -16.64 -7.87 -7.74
N ALA A 385 -16.38 -8.92 -8.54
CA ALA A 385 -15.26 -8.91 -9.48
C ALA A 385 -15.40 -7.81 -10.54
N LEU A 386 -16.62 -7.59 -11.05
CA LEU A 386 -16.90 -6.53 -12.03
C LEU A 386 -16.80 -5.14 -11.39
N VAL A 387 -17.32 -4.96 -10.17
CA VAL A 387 -17.20 -3.69 -9.42
C VAL A 387 -15.75 -3.36 -9.15
N ALA A 388 -14.93 -4.33 -8.69
CA ALA A 388 -13.50 -4.14 -8.50
C ALA A 388 -12.82 -3.76 -9.83
N LEU A 389 -13.09 -4.49 -10.93
CA LEU A 389 -12.48 -4.21 -12.22
C LEU A 389 -12.83 -2.81 -12.73
N LEU A 390 -14.12 -2.42 -12.69
CA LEU A 390 -14.56 -1.08 -13.08
C LEU A 390 -13.97 0.00 -12.17
N GLY A 391 -13.88 -0.26 -10.88
CA GLY A 391 -13.24 0.64 -9.94
C GLY A 391 -11.75 0.84 -10.25
N TRP A 392 -11.01 -0.22 -10.56
CA TRP A 392 -9.60 -0.11 -10.98
C TRP A 392 -9.44 0.61 -12.32
N ILE A 393 -10.35 0.39 -13.28
CA ILE A 393 -10.38 1.13 -14.55
C ILE A 393 -10.66 2.63 -14.29
N PHE A 394 -11.61 2.96 -13.41
CA PHE A 394 -11.91 4.34 -13.04
C PHE A 394 -10.69 5.04 -12.43
N VAL A 395 -10.05 4.41 -11.45
CA VAL A 395 -8.84 4.95 -10.81
C VAL A 395 -7.71 5.15 -11.83
N PHE A 396 -7.52 4.20 -12.73
CA PHE A 396 -6.50 4.29 -13.77
C PHE A 396 -6.82 5.41 -14.78
N ALA A 397 -8.04 5.48 -15.27
CA ALA A 397 -8.49 6.47 -16.26
C ALA A 397 -8.48 7.92 -15.74
N THR A 398 -8.66 8.12 -14.43
CA THR A 398 -8.62 9.43 -13.79
C THR A 398 -7.22 9.85 -13.30
N THR A 399 -6.20 9.07 -13.61
CA THR A 399 -4.81 9.39 -13.28
C THR A 399 -4.16 10.27 -14.35
N ASP A 400 -3.21 11.11 -13.94
CA ASP A 400 -2.43 11.93 -14.89
C ASP A 400 -1.74 11.05 -15.93
N ILE A 401 -1.78 11.47 -17.19
CA ILE A 401 -1.22 10.70 -18.31
C ILE A 401 0.28 10.40 -18.15
N ARG A 402 1.03 11.30 -17.51
CA ARG A 402 2.46 11.10 -17.27
C ARG A 402 2.72 9.92 -16.34
N VAL A 403 1.88 9.79 -15.31
CA VAL A 403 1.96 8.68 -14.35
C VAL A 403 1.49 7.37 -15.01
N ILE A 404 0.47 7.42 -15.85
CA ILE A 404 0.04 6.27 -16.67
C ILE A 404 1.18 5.79 -17.57
N LEU A 405 1.82 6.72 -18.30
CA LEU A 405 2.95 6.38 -19.17
C LEU A 405 4.13 5.82 -18.41
N PHE A 406 4.40 6.32 -17.20
CA PHE A 406 5.40 5.76 -16.30
C PHE A 406 5.07 4.30 -15.94
N GLY A 407 3.84 3.99 -15.50
CA GLY A 407 3.43 2.63 -15.16
C GLY A 407 3.51 1.67 -16.36
N ILE A 408 3.03 2.10 -17.53
CA ILE A 408 3.15 1.32 -18.79
C ILE A 408 4.63 1.11 -19.15
N GLY A 409 5.46 2.13 -19.03
CA GLY A 409 6.91 2.05 -19.28
C GLY A 409 7.58 1.03 -18.36
N VAL A 410 7.24 1.00 -17.08
CA VAL A 410 7.75 0.01 -16.11
C VAL A 410 7.38 -1.41 -16.55
N LEU A 411 6.14 -1.63 -16.98
CA LEU A 411 5.69 -2.95 -17.45
C LEU A 411 6.32 -3.34 -18.78
N ALA A 412 6.48 -2.40 -19.71
CA ALA A 412 7.17 -2.64 -20.98
C ALA A 412 8.62 -3.05 -20.75
N MET A 413 9.36 -2.33 -19.90
CA MET A 413 10.71 -2.73 -19.47
C MET A 413 10.72 -4.12 -18.82
N GLY A 414 9.71 -4.44 -18.01
CA GLY A 414 9.54 -5.77 -17.42
C GLY A 414 9.33 -6.85 -18.48
N GLY A 415 8.56 -6.55 -19.52
CA GLY A 415 8.37 -7.43 -20.68
C GLY A 415 9.69 -7.72 -21.42
N VAL A 416 10.49 -6.67 -21.68
CA VAL A 416 11.82 -6.82 -22.28
C VAL A 416 12.75 -7.63 -21.38
N ALA A 417 12.80 -7.32 -20.09
CA ALA A 417 13.59 -8.06 -19.11
C ALA A 417 13.18 -9.53 -19.04
N PHE A 418 11.88 -9.82 -19.09
CA PHE A 418 11.35 -11.19 -19.15
C PHE A 418 11.84 -11.93 -20.40
N LEU A 419 11.79 -11.31 -21.58
CA LEU A 419 12.24 -11.94 -22.83
C LEU A 419 13.73 -12.26 -22.78
N LEU A 420 14.57 -11.32 -22.33
CA LEU A 420 16.00 -11.53 -22.16
C LEU A 420 16.31 -12.66 -21.16
N TRP A 421 15.64 -12.65 -20.01
CA TRP A 421 15.79 -13.69 -19.00
C TRP A 421 15.29 -15.05 -19.48
N SER A 422 14.14 -15.08 -20.16
CA SER A 422 13.56 -16.31 -20.69
C SER A 422 14.45 -16.93 -21.77
N ARG A 423 15.07 -16.10 -22.62
CA ARG A 423 16.06 -16.54 -23.62
C ARG A 423 17.30 -17.14 -22.95
N SER A 424 17.83 -16.49 -21.91
CA SER A 424 19.02 -16.98 -21.18
C SER A 424 18.78 -18.30 -20.43
N THR A 425 17.54 -18.55 -20.03
CA THR A 425 17.15 -19.77 -19.28
C THR A 425 16.51 -20.85 -20.17
N GLN A 426 16.43 -20.63 -21.49
CA GLN A 426 15.81 -21.53 -22.47
C GLN A 426 14.38 -21.95 -22.07
N ARG A 427 13.57 -20.99 -21.61
CA ARG A 427 12.18 -21.20 -21.19
C ARG A 427 11.23 -20.49 -22.16
N TRP A 428 9.91 -20.77 -22.01
CA TRP A 428 8.91 -20.10 -22.83
C TRP A 428 9.11 -18.57 -22.86
N PRO A 429 9.06 -17.89 -24.03
CA PRO A 429 8.70 -18.40 -25.38
C PRO A 429 9.87 -19.05 -26.16
N PHE A 430 11.06 -19.13 -25.63
CA PHE A 430 12.29 -19.63 -26.30
C PHE A 430 12.63 -21.07 -25.88
N ALA A 431 11.72 -21.82 -25.26
CA ALA A 431 11.93 -23.23 -24.98
C ALA A 431 12.12 -24.01 -26.28
N LEU A 432 13.24 -24.72 -26.39
CA LEU A 432 13.42 -25.69 -27.49
C LEU A 432 12.33 -26.74 -27.34
N VAL A 433 11.46 -26.87 -28.35
CA VAL A 433 10.51 -27.97 -28.43
C VAL A 433 11.38 -29.22 -28.55
N PRO A 434 11.27 -30.23 -27.69
CA PRO A 434 11.89 -31.51 -27.90
C PRO A 434 11.41 -32.04 -29.27
N ARG A 435 12.35 -32.27 -30.20
CA ARG A 435 12.06 -32.93 -31.48
C ARG A 435 11.68 -34.39 -31.25
#